data_9df9f6907e8abb0e3ad7455a6155523d
#
_entry.id   9df9f6907e8abb0e3ad7455a6155523d
#
_cell.length_a   1.000
_cell.length_b   1.000
_cell.length_c   1.000
_cell.angle_alpha   90.00
_cell.angle_beta   90.00
_cell.angle_gamma   90.00
#
_symmetry.space_group_name_H-M   'P 1'
#
loop_
_entity.id
_entity.type
_entity.pdbx_description
1 polymer ?
#
loop_
_entity_poly.entity_id
_entity_poly.type
_entity_poly.pdbx_seq_one_letter_code
_entity_poly.pdbx_strand_id
1 'polypeptide(L)'
;AEITAIELQPDQNNLAKDLTKKCGLSNKVNHICGDILDYDFKNQTFDVVVSWLTLYHIANHKILLKKLFDLLNPNGFFYTEDITSRINLSDADRKEIKKEIYGIHLPYFDKYISNLEQNGFKLIFSEDMSSSWTDFTKERIKKYNSEKERNIRVHGKEVYDSLNSFYNFVGQYFSNGKLGGIRVIAKKN
;
A
#
# COMPACT_ATOMS: atom_id res chain seq x y z
N ALA A 1 -14.74 1.44 -16.99
CA ALA A 1 -13.99 0.35 -16.37
C ALA A 1 -14.84 -0.31 -15.29
N GLU A 2 -14.68 -1.60 -15.09
CA GLU A 2 -15.20 -2.36 -13.96
C GLU A 2 -14.04 -2.61 -12.99
N ILE A 3 -14.31 -2.51 -11.70
CA ILE A 3 -13.29 -2.63 -10.65
C ILE A 3 -13.70 -3.76 -9.71
N THR A 4 -12.76 -4.65 -9.39
CA THR A 4 -12.87 -5.58 -8.28
C THR A 4 -11.86 -5.14 -7.21
N ALA A 5 -12.35 -4.74 -6.05
CA ALA A 5 -11.56 -4.34 -4.90
C ALA A 5 -11.59 -5.43 -3.84
N ILE A 6 -10.43 -5.84 -3.34
CA ILE A 6 -10.32 -6.80 -2.24
C ILE A 6 -9.72 -6.12 -1.01
N GLU A 7 -10.36 -6.30 0.12
CA GLU A 7 -9.97 -5.72 1.42
C GLU A 7 -10.06 -6.79 2.50
N LEU A 8 -9.00 -6.93 3.29
CA LEU A 8 -8.91 -7.92 4.36
C LEU A 8 -9.84 -7.59 5.54
N GLN A 9 -9.97 -6.30 5.88
CA GLN A 9 -10.67 -5.81 7.06
C GLN A 9 -12.16 -5.62 6.78
N PRO A 10 -13.09 -6.34 7.47
CA PRO A 10 -14.53 -6.22 7.20
C PRO A 10 -15.07 -4.80 7.34
N ASP A 11 -14.61 -4.06 8.37
CA ASP A 11 -15.08 -2.69 8.63
C ASP A 11 -14.66 -1.73 7.51
N GLN A 12 -13.40 -1.83 7.04
CA GLN A 12 -12.90 -1.04 5.93
C GLN A 12 -13.63 -1.39 4.63
N ASN A 13 -13.88 -2.68 4.38
CA ASN A 13 -14.63 -3.13 3.23
C ASN A 13 -16.08 -2.61 3.23
N ASN A 14 -16.75 -2.62 4.38
CA ASN A 14 -18.10 -2.07 4.52
C ASN A 14 -18.11 -0.56 4.30
N LEU A 15 -17.15 0.18 4.87
CA LEU A 15 -17.01 1.62 4.63
C LEU A 15 -16.79 1.92 3.14
N ALA A 16 -15.94 1.14 2.46
CA ALA A 16 -15.69 1.30 1.03
C ALA A 16 -16.96 1.04 0.19
N LYS A 17 -17.77 0.03 0.54
CA LYS A 17 -19.08 -0.22 -0.10
C LYS A 17 -20.02 0.96 0.08
N ASP A 18 -20.12 1.52 1.27
CA ASP A 18 -20.99 2.67 1.56
C ASP A 18 -20.55 3.92 0.77
N LEU A 19 -19.25 4.18 0.69
CA LEU A 19 -18.71 5.27 -0.10
C LEU A 19 -19.00 5.07 -1.60
N THR A 20 -18.79 3.87 -2.12
CA THR A 20 -19.10 3.50 -3.51
C THR A 20 -20.58 3.76 -3.83
N LYS A 21 -21.48 3.37 -2.92
CA LYS A 21 -22.92 3.62 -3.04
C LYS A 21 -23.23 5.11 -3.06
N LYS A 22 -22.67 5.89 -2.14
CA LYS A 22 -22.85 7.35 -2.07
C LYS A 22 -22.36 8.07 -3.33
N CYS A 23 -21.33 7.53 -3.98
CA CYS A 23 -20.80 8.06 -5.25
C CYS A 23 -21.58 7.58 -6.48
N GLY A 24 -22.62 6.76 -6.34
CA GLY A 24 -23.39 6.20 -7.47
C GLY A 24 -22.63 5.19 -8.32
N LEU A 25 -21.59 4.52 -7.74
CA LEU A 25 -20.70 3.62 -8.46
C LEU A 25 -20.94 2.14 -8.15
N SER A 26 -22.05 1.78 -7.50
CA SER A 26 -22.33 0.41 -7.06
C SER A 26 -22.37 -0.62 -8.20
N ASN A 27 -22.67 -0.19 -9.42
CA ASN A 27 -22.66 -1.03 -10.63
C ASN A 27 -21.30 -1.09 -11.33
N LYS A 28 -20.29 -0.39 -10.80
CA LYS A 28 -18.93 -0.32 -11.37
C LYS A 28 -17.88 -0.97 -10.51
N VAL A 29 -18.14 -1.09 -9.20
CA VAL A 29 -17.16 -1.59 -8.22
C VAL A 29 -17.73 -2.78 -7.47
N ASN A 30 -17.10 -3.93 -7.62
CA ASN A 30 -17.35 -5.12 -6.83
C ASN A 30 -16.40 -5.17 -5.64
N HIS A 31 -16.92 -5.24 -4.41
CA HIS A 31 -16.14 -5.29 -3.18
C HIS A 31 -16.12 -6.70 -2.60
N ILE A 32 -14.92 -7.24 -2.44
CA ILE A 32 -14.63 -8.54 -1.82
C ILE A 32 -14.01 -8.28 -0.44
N CYS A 33 -14.54 -8.95 0.59
CA CYS A 33 -13.89 -9.01 1.90
C CYS A 33 -13.13 -10.33 2.00
N GLY A 34 -11.80 -10.29 2.08
CA GLY A 34 -10.97 -11.48 2.17
C GLY A 34 -9.48 -11.23 2.02
N ASP A 35 -8.69 -12.26 2.34
CA ASP A 35 -7.25 -12.23 2.12
C ASP A 35 -6.94 -12.47 0.64
N ILE A 36 -6.13 -11.60 0.04
CA ILE A 36 -5.66 -11.74 -1.34
C ILE A 36 -4.94 -13.07 -1.57
N LEU A 37 -4.25 -13.61 -0.57
CA LEU A 37 -3.52 -14.87 -0.70
C LEU A 37 -4.46 -16.07 -0.80
N ASP A 38 -5.58 -16.05 -0.08
CA ASP A 38 -6.50 -17.19 0.05
C ASP A 38 -7.72 -17.10 -0.88
N TYR A 39 -8.10 -15.89 -1.28
CA TYR A 39 -9.32 -15.68 -2.08
C TYR A 39 -9.22 -16.35 -3.47
N ASP A 40 -10.24 -17.17 -3.80
CA ASP A 40 -10.37 -17.81 -5.12
C ASP A 40 -11.13 -16.88 -6.10
N PHE A 41 -10.41 -16.32 -7.06
CA PHE A 41 -10.98 -15.48 -8.12
C PHE A 41 -11.67 -16.28 -9.25
N LYS A 42 -11.77 -17.60 -9.14
CA LYS A 42 -12.50 -18.48 -10.09
C LYS A 42 -12.13 -18.22 -11.56
N ASN A 43 -10.84 -18.20 -11.85
CA ASN A 43 -10.30 -17.93 -13.19
C ASN A 43 -10.58 -16.50 -13.73
N GLN A 44 -11.04 -15.58 -12.89
CA GLN A 44 -11.08 -14.18 -13.29
C GLN A 44 -9.67 -13.65 -13.52
N THR A 45 -9.50 -12.86 -14.57
CA THR A 45 -8.28 -12.14 -14.88
C THR A 45 -8.59 -10.67 -15.16
N PHE A 46 -7.58 -9.82 -15.06
CA PHE A 46 -7.74 -8.38 -15.12
C PHE A 46 -6.75 -7.76 -16.11
N ASP A 47 -7.14 -6.68 -16.75
CA ASP A 47 -6.24 -5.91 -17.63
C ASP A 47 -5.22 -5.11 -16.80
N VAL A 48 -5.61 -4.71 -15.58
CA VAL A 48 -4.74 -3.97 -14.66
C VAL A 48 -4.97 -4.46 -13.24
N VAL A 49 -3.87 -4.71 -12.53
CA VAL A 49 -3.86 -4.92 -11.08
C VAL A 49 -3.15 -3.74 -10.43
N VAL A 50 -3.79 -3.15 -9.42
CA VAL A 50 -3.28 -1.95 -8.73
C VAL A 50 -3.15 -2.20 -7.25
N SER A 51 -2.06 -1.72 -6.64
CA SER A 51 -1.86 -1.71 -5.20
C SER A 51 -1.22 -0.40 -4.74
N TRP A 52 -1.76 0.20 -3.68
CA TRP A 52 -1.18 1.37 -3.03
C TRP A 52 -0.95 1.11 -1.56
N LEU A 53 0.32 1.14 -1.13
CA LEU A 53 0.74 1.04 0.27
C LEU A 53 0.13 -0.20 0.98
N THR A 54 0.12 -1.34 0.30
CA THR A 54 -0.53 -2.56 0.82
C THR A 54 0.42 -3.75 0.86
N LEU A 55 1.27 -3.92 -0.16
CA LEU A 55 2.03 -5.18 -0.29
C LEU A 55 3.07 -5.34 0.81
N TYR A 56 3.60 -4.26 1.36
CA TYR A 56 4.57 -4.30 2.45
C TYR A 56 4.01 -4.91 3.77
N HIS A 57 2.68 -5.02 3.89
CA HIS A 57 2.03 -5.71 5.01
C HIS A 57 2.06 -7.23 4.88
N ILE A 58 2.28 -7.78 3.67
CA ILE A 58 2.12 -9.19 3.38
C ILE A 58 3.47 -9.92 3.44
N ALA A 59 3.58 -10.92 4.31
CA ALA A 59 4.86 -11.60 4.55
C ALA A 59 5.29 -12.48 3.36
N ASN A 60 4.37 -13.21 2.76
CA ASN A 60 4.68 -14.21 1.74
C ASN A 60 4.69 -13.62 0.32
N HIS A 61 5.66 -12.73 0.06
CA HIS A 61 5.76 -11.99 -1.20
C HIS A 61 5.93 -12.88 -2.43
N LYS A 62 6.58 -14.03 -2.32
CA LYS A 62 6.74 -14.94 -3.46
C LYS A 62 5.39 -15.47 -3.93
N ILE A 63 4.54 -15.93 -3.01
CA ILE A 63 3.20 -16.41 -3.32
C ILE A 63 2.34 -15.24 -3.81
N LEU A 64 2.42 -14.09 -3.13
CA LEU A 64 1.70 -12.88 -3.51
C LEU A 64 2.00 -12.45 -4.95
N LEU A 65 3.26 -12.24 -5.30
CA LEU A 65 3.65 -11.76 -6.63
C LEU A 65 3.26 -12.76 -7.72
N LYS A 66 3.42 -14.07 -7.46
CA LYS A 66 2.93 -15.09 -8.38
C LYS A 66 1.42 -14.97 -8.59
N LYS A 67 0.63 -14.83 -7.53
CA LYS A 67 -0.82 -14.67 -7.60
C LYS A 67 -1.22 -13.43 -8.39
N LEU A 68 -0.59 -12.28 -8.11
CA LEU A 68 -0.84 -11.03 -8.84
C LEU A 68 -0.50 -11.18 -10.34
N PHE A 69 0.58 -11.89 -10.65
CA PHE A 69 0.95 -12.19 -12.02
C PHE A 69 -0.09 -13.09 -12.71
N ASP A 70 -0.55 -14.14 -12.03
CA ASP A 70 -1.55 -15.07 -12.57
C ASP A 70 -2.91 -14.37 -12.82
N LEU A 71 -3.27 -13.41 -11.98
CA LEU A 71 -4.48 -12.60 -12.12
C LEU A 71 -4.48 -11.63 -13.32
N LEU A 72 -3.33 -11.36 -13.92
CA LEU A 72 -3.26 -10.48 -15.09
C LEU A 72 -3.60 -11.24 -16.39
N ASN A 73 -4.34 -10.57 -17.26
CA ASN A 73 -4.47 -10.98 -18.67
C ASN A 73 -3.09 -10.95 -19.35
N PRO A 74 -2.86 -11.72 -20.44
CA PRO A 74 -1.70 -11.51 -21.31
C PRO A 74 -1.63 -10.03 -21.72
N ASN A 75 -0.46 -9.43 -21.61
CA ASN A 75 -0.24 -8.00 -21.80
C ASN A 75 -0.85 -7.06 -20.75
N GLY A 76 -1.45 -7.58 -19.70
CA GLY A 76 -1.98 -6.78 -18.57
C GLY A 76 -0.89 -6.07 -17.77
N PHE A 77 -1.27 -5.01 -17.07
CA PHE A 77 -0.36 -4.15 -16.32
C PHE A 77 -0.52 -4.33 -14.81
N PHE A 78 0.60 -4.31 -14.13
CA PHE A 78 0.67 -4.18 -12.67
C PHE A 78 1.20 -2.79 -12.31
N TYR A 79 0.45 -2.07 -11.48
CA TYR A 79 0.87 -0.80 -10.89
C TYR A 79 0.96 -0.94 -9.38
N THR A 80 2.05 -0.45 -8.79
CA THR A 80 2.14 -0.34 -7.34
C THR A 80 2.94 0.88 -6.89
N GLU A 81 2.50 1.44 -5.77
CA GLU A 81 3.31 2.31 -4.90
C GLU A 81 3.43 1.62 -3.54
N ASP A 82 4.65 1.48 -3.04
CA ASP A 82 4.88 0.72 -1.82
C ASP A 82 6.07 1.24 -1.00
N ILE A 83 6.15 0.82 0.26
CA ILE A 83 7.25 1.18 1.15
C ILE A 83 8.43 0.22 0.94
N THR A 84 9.62 0.79 0.92
CA THR A 84 10.90 0.07 0.82
C THR A 84 11.80 0.43 2.00
N SER A 85 12.81 -0.40 2.29
CA SER A 85 13.92 0.01 3.16
C SER A 85 15.02 0.67 2.33
N ARG A 86 15.70 1.65 2.89
CA ARG A 86 16.87 2.30 2.26
C ARG A 86 18.18 1.86 2.87
N ILE A 87 18.13 1.31 4.07
CA ILE A 87 19.28 0.80 4.81
C ILE A 87 18.98 -0.60 5.35
N ASN A 88 20.01 -1.28 5.86
CA ASN A 88 19.77 -2.49 6.63
C ASN A 88 19.13 -2.12 7.97
N LEU A 89 17.83 -2.39 8.09
CA LEU A 89 17.06 -2.12 9.30
C LEU A 89 17.50 -3.05 10.42
N SER A 90 17.75 -2.48 11.60
CA SER A 90 18.01 -3.27 12.82
C SER A 90 16.77 -4.06 13.24
N ASP A 91 16.95 -5.06 14.11
CA ASP A 91 15.83 -5.82 14.68
C ASP A 91 14.87 -4.90 15.49
N ALA A 92 15.43 -3.88 16.15
CA ALA A 92 14.63 -2.87 16.84
C ALA A 92 13.77 -2.06 15.87
N ASP A 93 14.35 -1.58 14.75
CA ASP A 93 13.61 -0.89 13.70
C ASP A 93 12.50 -1.76 13.12
N ARG A 94 12.81 -3.02 12.79
CA ARG A 94 11.82 -3.95 12.24
C ARG A 94 10.66 -4.21 13.20
N LYS A 95 10.96 -4.37 14.49
CA LYS A 95 9.95 -4.56 15.54
C LYS A 95 9.05 -3.34 15.67
N GLU A 96 9.63 -2.15 15.65
CA GLU A 96 8.91 -0.88 15.76
C GLU A 96 8.04 -0.64 14.53
N ILE A 97 8.58 -0.80 13.31
CA ILE A 97 7.85 -0.68 12.05
C ILE A 97 6.68 -1.67 11.99
N LYS A 98 6.91 -2.92 12.41
CA LYS A 98 5.84 -3.93 12.47
C LYS A 98 4.73 -3.52 13.44
N LYS A 99 5.08 -2.94 14.60
CA LYS A 99 4.13 -2.50 15.60
C LYS A 99 3.31 -1.29 15.14
N GLU A 100 3.97 -0.28 14.59
CA GLU A 100 3.38 1.04 14.33
C GLU A 100 2.68 1.14 12.97
N ILE A 101 3.20 0.45 11.95
CA ILE A 101 2.65 0.49 10.60
C ILE A 101 2.42 -0.89 9.97
N TYR A 102 2.49 -1.96 10.77
CA TYR A 102 2.32 -3.35 10.30
C TYR A 102 3.24 -3.72 9.13
N GLY A 103 4.40 -3.06 9.00
CA GLY A 103 5.38 -3.31 7.94
C GLY A 103 6.13 -4.61 8.19
N ILE A 104 5.97 -5.58 7.29
CA ILE A 104 6.56 -6.93 7.42
C ILE A 104 7.61 -7.15 6.33
N HIS A 105 7.29 -6.77 5.08
CA HIS A 105 8.17 -6.97 3.94
C HIS A 105 8.63 -5.63 3.36
N LEU A 106 9.88 -5.27 3.64
CA LEU A 106 10.49 -3.99 3.28
C LEU A 106 11.81 -4.24 2.54
N PRO A 107 11.76 -4.68 1.28
CA PRO A 107 12.98 -4.89 0.48
C PRO A 107 13.61 -3.55 0.11
N TYR A 108 14.89 -3.57 -0.27
CA TYR A 108 15.51 -2.44 -0.96
C TYR A 108 14.86 -2.22 -2.33
N PHE A 109 15.01 -1.02 -2.87
CA PHE A 109 14.47 -0.62 -4.17
C PHE A 109 14.81 -1.65 -5.28
N ASP A 110 16.09 -1.95 -5.49
CA ASP A 110 16.53 -2.89 -6.53
C ASP A 110 16.01 -4.32 -6.27
N LYS A 111 15.92 -4.70 -5.00
CA LYS A 111 15.39 -6.01 -4.63
C LYS A 111 13.89 -6.12 -4.90
N TYR A 112 13.14 -5.02 -4.73
CA TYR A 112 11.72 -4.95 -5.09
C TYR A 112 11.52 -5.25 -6.57
N ILE A 113 12.29 -4.56 -7.43
CA ILE A 113 12.27 -4.74 -8.88
C ILE A 113 12.65 -6.18 -9.26
N SER A 114 13.79 -6.65 -8.75
CA SER A 114 14.27 -8.01 -9.04
C SER A 114 13.28 -9.10 -8.61
N ASN A 115 12.53 -8.90 -7.50
CA ASN A 115 11.49 -9.82 -7.09
C ASN A 115 10.32 -9.87 -8.09
N LEU A 116 9.92 -8.74 -8.67
CA LEU A 116 8.90 -8.69 -9.72
C LEU A 116 9.39 -9.46 -10.97
N GLU A 117 10.59 -9.17 -11.45
CA GLU A 117 11.17 -9.82 -12.64
C GLU A 117 11.30 -11.34 -12.46
N GLN A 118 11.74 -11.81 -11.27
CA GLN A 118 11.81 -13.23 -10.93
C GLN A 118 10.45 -13.94 -10.92
N ASN A 119 9.35 -13.19 -10.79
CA ASN A 119 7.98 -13.69 -10.88
C ASN A 119 7.36 -13.49 -12.27
N GLY A 120 8.15 -13.14 -13.28
CA GLY A 120 7.75 -13.08 -14.69
C GLY A 120 7.27 -11.71 -15.17
N PHE A 121 7.22 -10.71 -14.30
CA PHE A 121 6.87 -9.35 -14.71
C PHE A 121 8.00 -8.72 -15.53
N LYS A 122 7.63 -8.01 -16.58
CA LYS A 122 8.54 -7.12 -17.32
C LYS A 122 8.42 -5.71 -16.76
N LEU A 123 9.50 -5.17 -16.23
CA LEU A 123 9.54 -3.78 -15.79
C LEU A 123 9.33 -2.84 -16.98
N ILE A 124 8.41 -1.89 -16.83
CA ILE A 124 8.15 -0.80 -17.79
C ILE A 124 8.65 0.52 -17.24
N PHE A 125 8.42 0.77 -15.95
CA PHE A 125 8.81 2.01 -15.27
C PHE A 125 9.04 1.74 -13.79
N SER A 126 10.02 2.43 -13.22
CA SER A 126 10.20 2.50 -11.76
C SER A 126 10.72 3.88 -11.36
N GLU A 127 10.31 4.33 -10.19
CA GLU A 127 10.70 5.62 -9.62
C GLU A 127 10.93 5.50 -8.12
N ASP A 128 12.05 6.06 -7.65
CA ASP A 128 12.30 6.21 -6.21
C ASP A 128 11.50 7.42 -5.68
N MET A 129 10.46 7.14 -4.92
CA MET A 129 9.56 8.12 -4.33
C MET A 129 10.05 8.66 -2.98
N SER A 130 11.23 8.26 -2.52
CA SER A 130 11.69 8.51 -1.15
C SER A 130 11.78 9.99 -0.82
N SER A 131 12.29 10.82 -1.74
CA SER A 131 12.38 12.26 -1.53
C SER A 131 11.00 12.92 -1.46
N SER A 132 10.16 12.67 -2.45
CA SER A 132 8.81 13.25 -2.54
C SER A 132 7.94 12.82 -1.35
N TRP A 133 8.05 11.57 -0.89
CA TRP A 133 7.31 11.09 0.28
C TRP A 133 7.86 11.63 1.60
N THR A 134 9.17 11.89 1.69
CA THR A 134 9.75 12.59 2.82
C THR A 134 9.16 14.01 2.96
N ASP A 135 9.07 14.74 1.86
CA ASP A 135 8.51 16.09 1.87
C ASP A 135 7.00 16.06 2.13
N PHE A 136 6.27 15.15 1.47
CA PHE A 136 4.85 14.95 1.71
C PHE A 136 4.54 14.64 3.19
N THR A 137 5.31 13.74 3.83
CA THR A 137 5.07 13.39 5.23
C THR A 137 5.34 14.56 6.18
N LYS A 138 6.37 15.37 5.92
CA LYS A 138 6.64 16.61 6.68
C LYS A 138 5.48 17.60 6.57
N GLU A 139 5.02 17.85 5.35
CA GLU A 139 3.88 18.75 5.11
C GLU A 139 2.60 18.21 5.75
N ARG A 140 2.36 16.91 5.65
CA ARG A 140 1.20 16.24 6.25
C ARG A 140 1.17 16.41 7.76
N ILE A 141 2.30 16.20 8.45
CA ILE A 141 2.42 16.41 9.89
C ILE A 141 2.12 17.86 10.25
N LYS A 142 2.76 18.81 9.55
CA LYS A 142 2.57 20.25 9.78
C LYS A 142 1.10 20.63 9.62
N LYS A 143 0.45 20.22 8.52
CA LYS A 143 -0.94 20.52 8.25
C LYS A 143 -1.86 19.88 9.29
N TYR A 144 -1.64 18.61 9.64
CA TYR A 144 -2.46 17.90 10.62
C TYR A 144 -2.42 18.58 11.99
N ASN A 145 -1.24 19.04 12.42
CA ASN A 145 -1.04 19.75 13.68
C ASN A 145 -1.62 21.17 13.66
N SER A 146 -1.55 21.89 12.53
CA SER A 146 -2.15 23.24 12.42
C SER A 146 -3.67 23.21 12.50
N GLU A 147 -4.30 22.07 12.19
CA GLU A 147 -5.75 21.86 12.27
C GLU A 147 -6.19 21.08 13.53
N LYS A 148 -5.36 21.04 14.57
CA LYS A 148 -5.57 20.23 15.78
C LYS A 148 -6.95 20.40 16.41
N GLU A 149 -7.39 21.63 16.65
CA GLU A 149 -8.69 21.90 17.29
C GLU A 149 -9.85 21.38 16.43
N ARG A 150 -9.78 21.60 15.11
CA ARG A 150 -10.77 21.06 14.17
C ARG A 150 -10.80 19.55 14.19
N ASN A 151 -9.63 18.91 14.11
CA ASN A 151 -9.51 17.45 14.07
C ASN A 151 -10.03 16.80 15.37
N ILE A 152 -9.71 17.38 16.52
CA ILE A 152 -10.24 16.92 17.81
C ILE A 152 -11.76 17.08 17.88
N ARG A 153 -12.30 18.21 17.43
CA ARG A 153 -13.75 18.45 17.42
C ARG A 153 -14.51 17.46 16.53
N VAL A 154 -13.96 17.09 15.37
CA VAL A 154 -14.64 16.24 14.39
C VAL A 154 -14.46 14.76 14.69
N HIS A 155 -13.28 14.33 15.13
CA HIS A 155 -12.91 12.91 15.24
C HIS A 155 -12.68 12.45 16.70
N GLY A 156 -12.59 13.37 17.64
CA GLY A 156 -12.24 13.09 19.03
C GLY A 156 -10.73 13.14 19.29
N LYS A 157 -10.37 13.34 20.55
CA LYS A 157 -8.96 13.49 20.98
C LYS A 157 -8.16 12.20 20.76
N GLU A 158 -8.73 11.05 21.07
CA GLU A 158 -8.07 9.74 20.93
C GLU A 158 -7.66 9.47 19.47
N VAL A 159 -8.57 9.69 18.52
CA VAL A 159 -8.29 9.53 17.08
C VAL A 159 -7.23 10.53 16.63
N TYR A 160 -7.31 11.79 17.11
CA TYR A 160 -6.29 12.79 16.81
C TYR A 160 -4.91 12.34 17.29
N ASP A 161 -4.78 11.91 18.55
CA ASP A 161 -3.51 11.50 19.13
C ASP A 161 -2.92 10.28 18.42
N SER A 162 -3.76 9.28 18.09
CA SER A 162 -3.36 8.08 17.35
C SER A 162 -2.82 8.43 15.96
N LEU A 163 -3.55 9.21 15.18
CA LEU A 163 -3.12 9.61 13.84
C LEU A 163 -1.89 10.54 13.87
N ASN A 164 -1.80 11.41 14.88
CA ASN A 164 -0.62 12.26 15.06
C ASN A 164 0.63 11.43 15.35
N SER A 165 0.53 10.41 16.21
CA SER A 165 1.61 9.46 16.49
C SER A 165 2.02 8.71 15.23
N PHE A 166 1.06 8.19 14.47
CA PHE A 166 1.31 7.52 13.20
C PHE A 166 2.05 8.42 12.19
N TYR A 167 1.57 9.66 11.96
CA TYR A 167 2.22 10.58 11.02
C TYR A 167 3.63 10.96 11.46
N ASN A 168 3.86 11.20 12.76
CA ASN A 168 5.20 11.49 13.29
C ASN A 168 6.13 10.29 13.12
N PHE A 169 5.68 9.08 13.42
CA PHE A 169 6.45 7.86 13.22
C PHE A 169 6.89 7.69 11.76
N VAL A 170 5.94 7.72 10.84
CA VAL A 170 6.21 7.57 9.40
C VAL A 170 7.15 8.68 8.92
N GLY A 171 6.87 9.94 9.26
CA GLY A 171 7.70 11.07 8.87
C GLY A 171 9.12 11.01 9.41
N GLN A 172 9.32 10.49 10.63
CA GLN A 172 10.65 10.27 11.21
C GLN A 172 11.43 9.23 10.43
N TYR A 173 10.82 8.07 10.10
CA TYR A 173 11.47 6.98 9.39
C TYR A 173 11.81 7.33 7.94
N PHE A 174 11.02 8.17 7.29
CA PHE A 174 11.36 8.74 5.98
C PHE A 174 12.46 9.81 6.09
N SER A 175 12.36 10.73 7.05
CA SER A 175 13.32 11.83 7.20
C SER A 175 14.72 11.39 7.62
N ASN A 176 14.83 10.30 8.39
CA ASN A 176 16.13 9.74 8.78
C ASN A 176 16.70 8.74 7.74
N GLY A 177 16.02 8.58 6.61
CA GLY A 177 16.47 7.74 5.49
C GLY A 177 16.40 6.24 5.75
N LYS A 178 15.64 5.76 6.74
CA LYS A 178 15.46 4.33 6.99
C LYS A 178 14.43 3.71 6.06
N LEU A 179 13.33 4.41 5.79
CA LEU A 179 12.31 4.02 4.82
C LEU A 179 12.38 4.87 3.56
N GLY A 180 11.92 4.30 2.49
CA GLY A 180 11.74 4.93 1.20
C GLY A 180 10.45 4.48 0.53
N GLY A 181 10.18 5.04 -0.62
CA GLY A 181 9.03 4.70 -1.43
C GLY A 181 9.44 4.28 -2.83
N ILE A 182 8.66 3.40 -3.42
CA ILE A 182 8.81 2.98 -4.82
C ILE A 182 7.48 3.12 -5.55
N ARG A 183 7.55 3.57 -6.80
CA ARG A 183 6.47 3.45 -7.79
C ARG A 183 6.94 2.52 -8.90
N VAL A 184 6.08 1.58 -9.28
CA VAL A 184 6.38 0.63 -10.34
C VAL A 184 5.21 0.49 -11.30
N ILE A 185 5.53 0.43 -12.60
CA ILE A 185 4.66 -0.10 -13.64
C ILE A 185 5.37 -1.31 -14.22
N ALA A 186 4.72 -2.46 -14.18
CA ALA A 186 5.22 -3.69 -14.77
C ALA A 186 4.14 -4.33 -15.65
N LYS A 187 4.51 -5.28 -16.48
CA LYS A 187 3.64 -5.91 -17.47
C LYS A 187 3.79 -7.42 -17.43
N LYS A 188 2.70 -8.14 -17.62
CA LYS A 188 2.71 -9.57 -17.97
C LYS A 188 2.91 -9.71 -19.46
N ASN A 189 3.98 -10.39 -19.87
CA ASN A 189 4.19 -10.73 -21.29
C ASN A 189 3.32 -11.92 -21.70
#